data_561c6c4b281ff65d0074209e8b006a79
#
_entry.id   561c6c4b281ff65d0074209e8b006a79
#
_cell.length_a   1.000
_cell.length_b   1.000
_cell.length_c   1.000
_cell.angle_alpha   90.00
_cell.angle_beta   90.00
_cell.angle_gamma   90.00
#
_symmetry.space_group_name_H-M   'P 1'
#
loop_
_entity.id
_entity.type
_entity.pdbx_description
1 polymer ?
#
loop_
_entity_poly.entity_id
_entity_poly.type
_entity_poly.pdbx_seq_one_letter_code
_entity_poly.pdbx_strand_id
1 'polypeptide(L)'
;MARDTTDFRPVETIDELVAHLAEGCKPREKWRIGTEHEKFAFYVDGHAPVPYGGERGIRALLEGMQRILGWDPIIDDGRVIGLVEPTGQGAISLEPGGQFELSGAPLETIHQTCREGNAHLAQLREIAEPLGIRFLGLGGSPKWTLAETPKMPKSRYDIMTGYMPKVGTHGLDMMYRTCTIQVNLDFSSEADMRRKMQVSLRLQPLSTALFANSPFTEGRPNGLLSWRGEIWRDTDNQRAGLLPFCFSPDFGFADYVEWALDVPMYFVIRDGRYHDMTHMTFRRFMAGQARNEVPDGVPTMGDWANHLSTLRRWRSMAAHLRPSGLLGRPSLRRGSARRGRDADRRLELSGSARHARRGAGRGAWRAVPQPGPARRGARSACHIARRPQGAGPQEPR
;
A
#
# COMPACT_ATOMS: atom_id res chain seq x y z
N MET A 1 -2.08 3.65 1.80
CA MET A 1 -1.84 4.45 3.02
C MET A 1 -3.13 4.61 3.78
N ALA A 2 -3.12 4.15 5.03
CA ALA A 2 -4.31 4.15 5.85
C ALA A 2 -4.68 5.53 6.42
N ARG A 3 -3.71 6.42 6.66
CA ARG A 3 -3.95 7.73 7.29
C ARG A 3 -3.23 8.85 6.56
N ASP A 4 -3.89 10.01 6.54
CA ASP A 4 -3.26 11.27 6.15
C ASP A 4 -2.45 11.85 7.31
N THR A 5 -1.42 12.61 6.96
CA THR A 5 -0.57 13.27 7.97
C THR A 5 -1.15 14.63 8.30
N THR A 6 -1.31 14.91 9.61
CA THR A 6 -1.71 16.21 10.14
C THR A 6 -0.54 16.83 10.88
N ASP A 7 0.19 17.72 10.21
CA ASP A 7 1.23 18.54 10.81
C ASP A 7 1.03 19.96 10.28
N PHE A 8 0.60 20.84 11.16
CA PHE A 8 0.22 22.23 10.80
C PHE A 8 1.38 23.20 10.82
N ARG A 9 2.63 22.76 11.01
CA ARG A 9 3.79 23.63 10.90
C ARG A 9 3.88 24.19 9.49
N PRO A 10 3.92 25.52 9.30
CA PRO A 10 4.14 26.10 7.99
C PRO A 10 5.46 25.63 7.39
N VAL A 11 5.50 25.55 6.07
CA VAL A 11 6.74 25.35 5.30
C VAL A 11 7.19 26.70 4.77
N GLU A 12 8.38 27.13 5.17
CA GLU A 12 8.96 28.41 4.76
C GLU A 12 10.07 28.24 3.72
N THR A 13 10.87 27.20 3.84
CA THR A 13 12.05 26.98 3.00
C THR A 13 12.11 25.57 2.40
N ILE A 14 12.86 25.42 1.31
CA ILE A 14 13.16 24.10 0.70
C ILE A 14 14.05 23.27 1.64
N ASP A 15 14.92 23.89 2.39
CA ASP A 15 15.82 23.20 3.34
C ASP A 15 15.04 22.46 4.42
N GLU A 16 13.88 22.98 4.88
CA GLU A 16 12.99 22.26 5.80
C GLU A 16 12.43 20.98 5.18
N LEU A 17 12.12 21.00 3.89
CA LEU A 17 11.65 19.84 3.16
C LEU A 17 12.74 18.77 3.00
N VAL A 18 13.98 19.21 2.77
CA VAL A 18 15.16 18.33 2.73
C VAL A 18 15.44 17.74 4.11
N ALA A 19 15.40 18.57 5.15
CA ALA A 19 15.57 18.14 6.54
C ALA A 19 14.53 17.09 6.94
N HIS A 20 13.28 17.25 6.52
CA HIS A 20 12.20 16.28 6.75
C HIS A 20 12.53 14.88 6.18
N LEU A 21 13.17 14.80 5.02
CA LEU A 21 13.65 13.51 4.48
C LEU A 21 14.83 12.97 5.29
N ALA A 22 15.75 13.84 5.69
CA ALA A 22 16.93 13.47 6.48
C ALA A 22 16.56 12.96 7.89
N GLU A 23 15.53 13.50 8.52
CA GLU A 23 14.96 13.00 9.80
C GLU A 23 14.52 11.54 9.73
N GLY A 24 14.25 11.06 8.53
CA GLY A 24 13.94 9.65 8.28
C GLY A 24 15.13 8.70 8.42
N CYS A 25 16.36 9.16 8.49
CA CYS A 25 17.53 8.33 8.72
C CYS A 25 17.49 7.66 10.08
N LYS A 26 17.77 6.35 10.12
CA LYS A 26 17.77 5.55 11.35
C LYS A 26 19.04 4.75 11.47
N PRO A 27 19.64 4.66 12.65
CA PRO A 27 20.75 3.75 12.89
C PRO A 27 20.29 2.31 12.61
N ARG A 28 21.22 1.46 12.17
CA ARG A 28 20.93 0.12 11.63
C ARG A 28 20.16 -0.78 12.59
N GLU A 29 20.43 -0.68 13.88
CA GLU A 29 19.75 -1.43 14.95
C GLU A 29 18.27 -1.04 15.12
N LYS A 30 17.88 0.12 14.59
CA LYS A 30 16.48 0.59 14.58
C LYS A 30 15.76 0.33 13.25
N TRP A 31 16.43 -0.32 12.29
CA TRP A 31 15.78 -0.64 11.01
C TRP A 31 14.62 -1.59 11.21
N ARG A 32 13.61 -1.39 10.40
CA ARG A 32 12.39 -2.21 10.38
C ARG A 32 12.03 -2.51 8.94
N ILE A 33 11.24 -3.57 8.77
CA ILE A 33 10.62 -3.96 7.50
C ILE A 33 9.12 -3.70 7.67
N GLY A 34 8.57 -2.82 6.86
CA GLY A 34 7.13 -2.63 6.73
C GLY A 34 6.63 -3.31 5.46
N THR A 35 5.48 -3.97 5.51
CA THR A 35 4.87 -4.59 4.33
C THR A 35 3.45 -4.13 4.13
N GLU A 36 3.05 -3.99 2.86
CA GLU A 36 1.67 -3.75 2.48
C GLU A 36 1.21 -4.92 1.62
N HIS A 37 0.05 -5.50 1.92
CA HIS A 37 -0.51 -6.65 1.21
C HIS A 37 -1.91 -6.32 0.70
N GLU A 38 -2.03 -6.08 -0.59
CA GLU A 38 -3.30 -5.83 -1.27
C GLU A 38 -3.88 -7.13 -1.84
N LYS A 39 -5.20 -7.26 -1.83
CA LYS A 39 -5.93 -8.44 -2.33
C LYS A 39 -7.25 -8.03 -2.95
N PHE A 40 -7.60 -8.59 -4.10
CA PHE A 40 -8.95 -8.46 -4.68
C PHE A 40 -9.93 -9.32 -3.89
N ALA A 41 -11.00 -8.70 -3.38
CA ALA A 41 -12.13 -9.39 -2.79
C ALA A 41 -13.14 -9.77 -3.87
N PHE A 42 -13.61 -11.03 -3.88
CA PHE A 42 -14.60 -11.51 -4.85
C PHE A 42 -15.58 -12.50 -4.22
N TYR A 43 -16.79 -12.53 -4.73
CA TYR A 43 -17.74 -13.56 -4.36
C TYR A 43 -17.37 -14.92 -4.99
N VAL A 44 -17.51 -16.00 -4.21
CA VAL A 44 -17.25 -17.37 -4.72
C VAL A 44 -18.18 -17.66 -5.90
N ASP A 45 -19.46 -17.28 -5.77
CA ASP A 45 -20.44 -17.45 -6.83
C ASP A 45 -20.26 -16.37 -7.90
N GLY A 46 -20.03 -16.78 -9.15
CA GLY A 46 -19.90 -15.91 -10.31
C GLY A 46 -18.61 -15.08 -10.38
N HIS A 47 -17.81 -15.06 -9.33
CA HIS A 47 -16.55 -14.29 -9.24
C HIS A 47 -16.72 -12.77 -9.46
N ALA A 48 -17.88 -12.22 -9.07
CA ALA A 48 -18.11 -10.78 -9.12
C ALA A 48 -17.28 -10.05 -8.04
N PRO A 49 -16.86 -8.80 -8.27
CA PRO A 49 -16.19 -8.00 -7.26
C PRO A 49 -17.15 -7.68 -6.10
N VAL A 50 -16.59 -7.47 -4.90
CA VAL A 50 -17.38 -7.18 -3.70
C VAL A 50 -17.64 -5.68 -3.60
N PRO A 51 -18.88 -5.19 -3.63
CA PRO A 51 -19.20 -3.78 -3.44
C PRO A 51 -18.95 -3.33 -2.01
N TYR A 52 -18.88 -2.02 -1.77
CA TYR A 52 -18.69 -1.48 -0.43
C TYR A 52 -19.89 -1.80 0.49
N GLY A 53 -21.12 -1.55 0.01
CA GLY A 53 -22.36 -1.71 0.78
C GLY A 53 -22.94 -3.11 0.71
N GLY A 54 -24.08 -3.28 1.41
CA GLY A 54 -24.79 -4.56 1.50
C GLY A 54 -24.30 -5.43 2.67
N GLU A 55 -25.11 -6.43 3.01
CA GLU A 55 -24.85 -7.35 4.13
C GLU A 55 -23.59 -8.20 3.94
N ARG A 56 -23.18 -8.41 2.70
CA ARG A 56 -22.01 -9.18 2.30
C ARG A 56 -20.94 -8.31 1.62
N GLY A 57 -20.95 -7.00 1.88
CA GLY A 57 -20.04 -6.03 1.28
C GLY A 57 -18.71 -5.86 2.02
N ILE A 58 -17.83 -5.01 1.47
CA ILE A 58 -16.55 -4.64 2.09
C ILE A 58 -16.74 -4.04 3.49
N ARG A 59 -17.83 -3.27 3.70
CA ARG A 59 -18.15 -2.74 5.03
C ARG A 59 -18.35 -3.86 6.06
N ALA A 60 -19.08 -4.91 5.71
CA ALA A 60 -19.28 -6.06 6.60
C ALA A 60 -17.96 -6.79 6.92
N LEU A 61 -17.03 -6.87 5.94
CA LEU A 61 -15.67 -7.37 6.19
C LEU A 61 -14.91 -6.49 7.20
N LEU A 62 -14.94 -5.17 7.05
CA LEU A 62 -14.26 -4.24 7.97
C LEU A 62 -14.85 -4.34 9.38
N GLU A 63 -16.18 -4.36 9.51
CA GLU A 63 -16.86 -4.51 10.79
C GLU A 63 -16.56 -5.88 11.44
N GLY A 64 -16.44 -6.94 10.64
CA GLY A 64 -16.02 -8.26 11.09
C GLY A 64 -14.58 -8.27 11.60
N MET A 65 -13.66 -7.68 10.86
CA MET A 65 -12.27 -7.54 11.27
C MET A 65 -12.12 -6.67 12.51
N GLN A 66 -12.91 -5.59 12.63
CA GLN A 66 -12.93 -4.75 13.82
C GLN A 66 -13.30 -5.54 15.08
N ARG A 67 -14.30 -6.41 15.00
CA ARG A 67 -14.72 -7.26 16.14
C ARG A 67 -13.63 -8.24 16.58
N ILE A 68 -12.87 -8.82 15.64
CA ILE A 68 -11.79 -9.76 15.95
C ILE A 68 -10.56 -9.05 16.50
N LEU A 69 -10.18 -7.91 15.87
CA LEU A 69 -8.93 -7.22 16.15
C LEU A 69 -9.04 -6.21 17.30
N GLY A 70 -10.23 -5.67 17.56
CA GLY A 70 -10.43 -4.55 18.49
C GLY A 70 -9.76 -3.24 17.98
N TRP A 71 -9.53 -3.11 16.68
CA TRP A 71 -8.91 -1.95 16.08
C TRP A 71 -9.89 -0.79 15.90
N ASP A 72 -9.36 0.43 15.97
CA ASP A 72 -10.16 1.65 15.80
C ASP A 72 -10.58 1.85 14.33
N PRO A 73 -11.82 2.26 14.05
CA PRO A 73 -12.26 2.52 12.70
C PRO A 73 -11.65 3.83 12.15
N ILE A 74 -11.25 3.80 10.88
CA ILE A 74 -10.91 4.99 10.10
C ILE A 74 -12.17 5.42 9.37
N ILE A 75 -12.63 6.64 9.63
CA ILE A 75 -13.86 7.20 9.08
C ILE A 75 -13.56 8.26 8.02
N ASP A 76 -14.25 8.20 6.90
CA ASP A 76 -14.27 9.24 5.86
C ASP A 76 -15.75 9.47 5.47
N ASP A 77 -16.22 10.71 5.61
CA ASP A 77 -17.61 11.10 5.35
C ASP A 77 -18.64 10.14 6.00
N GLY A 78 -18.43 9.85 7.30
CA GLY A 78 -19.30 8.97 8.09
C GLY A 78 -19.24 7.48 7.74
N ARG A 79 -18.35 7.07 6.86
CA ARG A 79 -18.19 5.66 6.42
C ARG A 79 -16.88 5.07 6.90
N VAL A 80 -16.91 3.81 7.34
CA VAL A 80 -15.69 3.08 7.74
C VAL A 80 -14.92 2.70 6.48
N ILE A 81 -13.74 3.29 6.30
CA ILE A 81 -12.86 3.06 5.15
C ILE A 81 -11.57 2.30 5.48
N GLY A 82 -11.44 1.87 6.72
CA GLY A 82 -10.28 1.14 7.19
C GLY A 82 -10.31 0.95 8.70
N LEU A 83 -9.31 0.28 9.21
CA LEU A 83 -9.06 0.05 10.64
C LEU A 83 -7.63 0.39 10.96
N VAL A 84 -7.37 0.84 12.17
CA VAL A 84 -6.02 1.11 12.65
C VAL A 84 -5.80 0.46 14.00
N GLU A 85 -4.65 -0.16 14.15
CA GLU A 85 -4.20 -0.72 15.41
C GLU A 85 -4.05 0.42 16.44
N PRO A 86 -4.51 0.26 17.71
CA PRO A 86 -4.53 1.34 18.69
C PRO A 86 -3.19 2.04 18.96
N THR A 87 -2.05 1.33 18.80
CA THR A 87 -0.71 1.95 18.87
C THR A 87 -0.30 2.63 17.55
N GLY A 88 -1.08 2.47 16.48
CA GLY A 88 -0.86 3.06 15.18
C GLY A 88 0.20 2.36 14.34
N GLN A 89 0.62 1.15 14.70
CA GLN A 89 1.68 0.42 13.99
C GLN A 89 1.18 -0.37 12.80
N GLY A 90 -0.07 -0.82 12.80
CA GLY A 90 -0.68 -1.56 11.70
C GLY A 90 -2.02 -0.95 11.29
N ALA A 91 -2.45 -1.20 10.06
CA ALA A 91 -3.74 -0.76 9.57
C ALA A 91 -4.32 -1.73 8.53
N ILE A 92 -5.63 -1.73 8.42
CA ILE A 92 -6.36 -2.27 7.26
C ILE A 92 -6.91 -1.08 6.50
N SER A 93 -6.68 -1.01 5.20
CA SER A 93 -7.20 0.05 4.35
C SER A 93 -7.85 -0.51 3.08
N LEU A 94 -8.59 0.37 2.40
CA LEU A 94 -9.19 0.08 1.12
C LEU A 94 -8.46 0.86 0.03
N GLU A 95 -8.16 0.20 -1.06
CA GLU A 95 -7.76 0.83 -2.30
C GLU A 95 -9.00 1.11 -3.18
N PRO A 96 -8.91 1.97 -4.22
CA PRO A 96 -10.07 2.50 -4.93
C PRO A 96 -11.08 1.47 -5.44
N GLY A 97 -10.61 0.32 -5.91
CA GLY A 97 -11.45 -0.78 -6.44
C GLY A 97 -11.86 -1.83 -5.41
N GLY A 98 -11.70 -1.55 -4.12
CA GLY A 98 -12.02 -2.50 -3.05
C GLY A 98 -10.91 -3.52 -2.78
N GLN A 99 -9.71 -3.28 -3.29
CA GLN A 99 -8.56 -4.07 -2.89
C GLN A 99 -8.37 -3.90 -1.38
N PHE A 100 -8.42 -5.02 -0.69
CA PHE A 100 -8.36 -5.08 0.77
C PHE A 100 -6.89 -5.17 1.20
N GLU A 101 -6.40 -4.13 1.84
CA GLU A 101 -4.98 -3.97 2.16
C GLU A 101 -4.72 -4.19 3.64
N LEU A 102 -3.67 -4.96 3.95
CA LEU A 102 -2.97 -4.92 5.22
C LEU A 102 -1.76 -4.00 5.05
N SER A 103 -1.76 -2.86 5.73
CA SER A 103 -0.55 -2.06 5.97
C SER A 103 0.07 -2.57 7.27
N GLY A 104 1.05 -3.49 7.15
CA GLY A 104 1.63 -4.20 8.28
C GLY A 104 2.49 -3.31 9.18
N ALA A 105 2.76 -3.80 10.39
CA ALA A 105 3.62 -3.15 11.36
C ALA A 105 5.08 -3.06 10.88
N PRO A 106 5.85 -2.06 11.35
CA PRO A 106 7.30 -2.02 11.12
C PRO A 106 8.00 -3.07 12.00
N LEU A 107 8.36 -4.21 11.41
CA LEU A 107 8.88 -5.40 12.07
C LEU A 107 10.40 -5.54 11.90
N GLU A 108 11.05 -6.31 12.77
CA GLU A 108 12.51 -6.49 12.77
C GLU A 108 12.98 -7.52 11.74
N THR A 109 12.19 -8.55 11.51
CA THR A 109 12.60 -9.68 10.70
C THR A 109 11.52 -10.11 9.71
N ILE A 110 11.96 -10.71 8.59
CA ILE A 110 11.06 -11.29 7.59
C ILE A 110 10.17 -12.41 8.19
N HIS A 111 10.63 -13.10 9.22
CA HIS A 111 9.82 -14.12 9.90
C HIS A 111 8.65 -13.53 10.67
N GLN A 112 8.84 -12.35 11.29
CA GLN A 112 7.74 -11.61 11.92
C GLN A 112 6.74 -11.14 10.87
N THR A 113 7.20 -10.59 9.75
CA THR A 113 6.36 -10.20 8.61
C THR A 113 5.55 -11.37 8.07
N CYS A 114 6.17 -12.54 7.92
CA CYS A 114 5.49 -13.75 7.47
C CYS A 114 4.39 -14.20 8.47
N ARG A 115 4.67 -14.13 9.77
CA ARG A 115 3.65 -14.43 10.80
C ARG A 115 2.49 -13.46 10.78
N GLU A 116 2.76 -12.16 10.65
CA GLU A 116 1.73 -11.13 10.53
C GLU A 116 0.82 -11.37 9.33
N GLY A 117 1.41 -11.58 8.15
CA GLY A 117 0.65 -11.87 6.94
C GLY A 117 -0.22 -13.13 7.05
N ASN A 118 0.33 -14.22 7.63
CA ASN A 118 -0.42 -15.46 7.85
C ASN A 118 -1.56 -15.29 8.87
N ALA A 119 -1.32 -14.54 9.97
CA ALA A 119 -2.35 -14.23 10.95
C ALA A 119 -3.49 -13.42 10.33
N HIS A 120 -3.15 -12.37 9.56
CA HIS A 120 -4.13 -11.58 8.84
C HIS A 120 -4.97 -12.41 7.86
N LEU A 121 -4.34 -13.30 7.09
CA LEU A 121 -5.07 -14.17 6.15
C LEU A 121 -6.00 -15.16 6.86
N ALA A 122 -5.61 -15.65 8.04
CA ALA A 122 -6.46 -16.55 8.85
C ALA A 122 -7.67 -15.80 9.39
N GLN A 123 -7.47 -14.63 9.99
CA GLN A 123 -8.52 -13.76 10.50
C GLN A 123 -9.49 -13.32 9.40
N LEU A 124 -8.94 -12.92 8.26
CA LEU A 124 -9.73 -12.50 7.12
C LEU A 124 -10.60 -13.64 6.57
N ARG A 125 -10.07 -14.86 6.54
CA ARG A 125 -10.82 -16.06 6.13
C ARG A 125 -12.01 -16.32 7.05
N GLU A 126 -11.85 -16.21 8.35
CA GLU A 126 -12.90 -16.43 9.34
C GLU A 126 -14.11 -15.53 9.10
N ILE A 127 -13.88 -14.27 8.72
CA ILE A 127 -14.96 -13.31 8.42
C ILE A 127 -15.49 -13.47 7.01
N ALA A 128 -14.65 -13.77 6.04
CA ALA A 128 -15.01 -13.78 4.63
C ALA A 128 -15.79 -15.03 4.21
N GLU A 129 -15.46 -16.20 4.76
CA GLU A 129 -16.11 -17.47 4.37
C GLU A 129 -17.64 -17.46 4.60
N PRO A 130 -18.18 -17.02 5.76
CA PRO A 130 -19.62 -16.91 5.96
C PRO A 130 -20.30 -15.93 5.01
N LEU A 131 -19.55 -14.91 4.53
CA LEU A 131 -20.05 -13.93 3.55
C LEU A 131 -19.96 -14.44 2.10
N GLY A 132 -19.42 -15.65 1.87
CA GLY A 132 -19.17 -16.19 0.54
C GLY A 132 -18.09 -15.41 -0.23
N ILE A 133 -17.15 -14.80 0.47
CA ILE A 133 -16.08 -13.96 -0.11
C ILE A 133 -14.75 -14.71 -0.04
N ARG A 134 -13.94 -14.56 -1.08
CA ARG A 134 -12.53 -14.97 -1.13
C ARG A 134 -11.65 -13.86 -1.65
N PHE A 135 -10.35 -14.05 -1.53
CA PHE A 135 -9.33 -13.07 -1.88
C PHE A 135 -8.33 -13.64 -2.87
N LEU A 136 -7.89 -12.78 -3.78
CA LEU A 136 -6.91 -13.12 -4.80
C LEU A 136 -5.80 -12.07 -4.83
N GLY A 137 -4.54 -12.52 -4.61
CA GLY A 137 -3.34 -11.68 -4.69
C GLY A 137 -2.67 -11.81 -6.05
N LEU A 138 -3.13 -11.04 -7.03
CA LEU A 138 -2.53 -10.95 -8.37
C LEU A 138 -2.14 -9.51 -8.69
N GLY A 139 -1.19 -9.33 -9.59
CA GLY A 139 -0.75 -8.00 -9.99
C GLY A 139 -1.81 -7.20 -10.74
N GLY A 140 -2.73 -7.85 -11.44
CA GLY A 140 -3.87 -7.22 -12.13
C GLY A 140 -5.13 -8.04 -12.01
N SER A 141 -6.29 -7.39 -11.97
CA SER A 141 -7.59 -8.06 -11.99
C SER A 141 -7.74 -8.86 -13.28
N PRO A 142 -7.94 -10.20 -13.20
CA PRO A 142 -7.94 -11.02 -14.40
C PRO A 142 -9.27 -11.01 -15.16
N LYS A 143 -10.38 -10.61 -14.52
CA LYS A 143 -11.73 -10.82 -15.06
C LYS A 143 -12.51 -9.53 -15.27
N TRP A 144 -12.50 -8.62 -14.31
CA TRP A 144 -13.41 -7.48 -14.29
C TRP A 144 -12.96 -6.36 -15.22
N THR A 145 -13.92 -5.73 -15.88
CA THR A 145 -13.75 -4.45 -16.54
C THR A 145 -13.66 -3.31 -15.53
N LEU A 146 -13.26 -2.12 -15.95
CA LEU A 146 -13.34 -0.91 -15.11
C LEU A 146 -14.79 -0.61 -14.68
N ALA A 147 -15.75 -0.82 -15.57
CA ALA A 147 -17.17 -0.57 -15.28
C ALA A 147 -17.75 -1.51 -14.23
N GLU A 148 -17.28 -2.76 -14.17
CA GLU A 148 -17.69 -3.75 -13.16
C GLU A 148 -17.00 -3.55 -11.82
N THR A 149 -15.86 -2.86 -11.79
CA THR A 149 -15.07 -2.68 -10.57
C THR A 149 -15.72 -1.62 -9.67
N PRO A 150 -16.09 -1.97 -8.41
CA PRO A 150 -16.75 -1.03 -7.52
C PRO A 150 -15.80 0.09 -7.09
N LYS A 151 -16.37 1.25 -6.78
CA LYS A 151 -15.64 2.38 -6.21
C LYS A 151 -15.84 2.41 -4.69
N MET A 152 -14.74 2.48 -3.95
CA MET A 152 -14.78 2.64 -2.50
C MET A 152 -15.03 4.09 -2.10
N PRO A 153 -15.81 4.33 -1.02
CA PRO A 153 -16.24 5.67 -0.61
C PRO A 153 -15.15 6.40 0.19
N LYS A 154 -14.07 6.77 -0.48
CA LYS A 154 -12.95 7.50 0.09
C LYS A 154 -12.79 8.79 -0.68
N SER A 155 -13.01 9.93 -0.03
CA SER A 155 -13.19 11.25 -0.66
C SER A 155 -12.04 11.63 -1.61
N ARG A 156 -10.79 11.32 -1.25
CA ARG A 156 -9.63 11.60 -2.12
C ARG A 156 -9.66 10.85 -3.46
N TYR A 157 -10.39 9.73 -3.55
CA TYR A 157 -10.47 8.94 -4.78
C TYR A 157 -11.32 9.61 -5.85
N ASP A 158 -12.22 10.53 -5.48
CA ASP A 158 -12.98 11.33 -6.45
C ASP A 158 -12.04 12.26 -7.22
N ILE A 159 -11.15 12.98 -6.51
CA ILE A 159 -10.14 13.85 -7.11
C ILE A 159 -9.23 13.05 -8.04
N MET A 160 -8.67 11.94 -7.55
CA MET A 160 -7.75 11.11 -8.31
C MET A 160 -8.42 10.49 -9.56
N THR A 161 -9.66 10.03 -9.45
CA THR A 161 -10.42 9.46 -10.57
C THR A 161 -10.68 10.50 -11.66
N GLY A 162 -10.95 11.74 -11.28
CA GLY A 162 -11.13 12.86 -12.24
C GLY A 162 -9.83 13.32 -12.88
N TYR A 163 -8.70 13.14 -12.20
CA TYR A 163 -7.39 13.58 -12.67
C TYR A 163 -6.69 12.56 -13.59
N MET A 164 -6.69 11.28 -13.21
CA MET A 164 -5.91 10.23 -13.88
C MET A 164 -6.10 10.14 -15.40
N PRO A 165 -7.34 10.24 -15.95
CA PRO A 165 -7.53 10.20 -17.40
C PRO A 165 -6.93 11.37 -18.16
N LYS A 166 -6.55 12.44 -17.47
CA LYS A 166 -5.94 13.64 -18.10
C LYS A 166 -4.44 13.50 -18.29
N VAL A 167 -3.79 12.56 -17.59
CA VAL A 167 -2.33 12.45 -17.52
C VAL A 167 -1.77 11.12 -17.99
N GLY A 168 -2.62 10.12 -18.23
CA GLY A 168 -2.22 8.82 -18.74
C GLY A 168 -3.42 7.95 -19.11
N THR A 169 -3.20 6.92 -19.94
CA THR A 169 -4.27 6.03 -20.43
C THR A 169 -4.63 4.93 -19.43
N HIS A 170 -3.70 4.57 -18.53
CA HIS A 170 -3.87 3.47 -17.57
C HIS A 170 -4.02 3.91 -16.11
N GLY A 171 -4.27 5.21 -15.87
CA GLY A 171 -4.39 5.71 -14.49
C GLY A 171 -5.55 5.08 -13.72
N LEU A 172 -6.70 4.87 -14.33
CA LEU A 172 -7.84 4.20 -13.72
C LEU A 172 -7.59 2.70 -13.55
N ASP A 173 -6.91 2.05 -14.50
CA ASP A 173 -6.50 0.66 -14.35
C ASP A 173 -5.60 0.47 -13.14
N MET A 174 -4.63 1.36 -12.94
CA MET A 174 -3.75 1.36 -11.78
C MET A 174 -4.55 1.48 -10.48
N MET A 175 -5.49 2.41 -10.41
CA MET A 175 -6.29 2.67 -9.22
C MET A 175 -7.22 1.50 -8.87
N TYR A 176 -7.93 0.98 -9.84
CA TYR A 176 -9.06 0.08 -9.61
C TYR A 176 -8.74 -1.39 -9.83
N ARG A 177 -7.78 -1.71 -10.68
CA ARG A 177 -7.54 -3.08 -11.17
C ARG A 177 -6.14 -3.64 -10.88
N THR A 178 -5.34 -3.01 -10.00
CA THR A 178 -4.03 -3.56 -9.59
C THR A 178 -3.98 -3.86 -8.12
N CYS A 179 -3.20 -4.89 -7.76
CA CYS A 179 -2.78 -5.17 -6.39
C CYS A 179 -1.26 -5.34 -6.34
N THR A 180 -0.70 -5.13 -5.15
CA THR A 180 0.73 -5.32 -4.92
C THR A 180 1.01 -5.94 -3.55
N ILE A 181 2.20 -6.52 -3.42
CA ILE A 181 2.89 -6.68 -2.14
C ILE A 181 4.03 -5.67 -2.15
N GLN A 182 4.00 -4.75 -1.20
CA GLN A 182 4.99 -3.68 -1.08
C GLN A 182 5.85 -3.91 0.16
N VAL A 183 7.16 -3.67 0.03
CA VAL A 183 8.12 -3.73 1.14
C VAL A 183 8.70 -2.34 1.36
N ASN A 184 8.64 -1.85 2.60
CA ASN A 184 9.22 -0.60 3.03
C ASN A 184 10.49 -0.89 3.84
N LEU A 185 11.61 -0.30 3.44
CA LEU A 185 12.92 -0.48 4.06
C LEU A 185 13.45 0.85 4.60
N ASP A 186 14.05 0.81 5.78
CA ASP A 186 14.73 1.96 6.36
C ASP A 186 16.14 2.16 5.77
N PHE A 187 16.69 3.35 5.95
CA PHE A 187 18.05 3.72 5.60
C PHE A 187 18.70 4.53 6.72
N SER A 188 20.04 4.54 6.77
CA SER A 188 20.82 5.14 7.85
C SER A 188 21.41 6.51 7.54
N SER A 189 21.51 6.85 6.26
CA SER A 189 22.08 8.12 5.78
C SER A 189 21.64 8.37 4.34
N GLU A 190 21.87 9.57 3.85
CA GLU A 190 21.67 9.92 2.44
C GLU A 190 22.47 9.02 1.50
N ALA A 191 23.71 8.72 1.82
CA ALA A 191 24.54 7.80 1.03
C ALA A 191 23.98 6.37 1.01
N ASP A 192 23.42 5.88 2.13
CA ASP A 192 22.76 4.58 2.20
C ASP A 192 21.45 4.59 1.43
N MET A 193 20.66 5.64 1.54
CA MET A 193 19.44 5.86 0.73
C MET A 193 19.77 5.83 -0.76
N ARG A 194 20.76 6.62 -1.20
CA ARG A 194 21.23 6.67 -2.60
C ARG A 194 21.57 5.27 -3.12
N ARG A 195 22.38 4.51 -2.37
CA ARG A 195 22.80 3.16 -2.76
C ARG A 195 21.59 2.22 -2.88
N LYS A 196 20.73 2.19 -1.88
CA LYS A 196 19.52 1.35 -1.88
C LYS A 196 18.62 1.71 -3.05
N MET A 197 18.47 3.00 -3.31
CA MET A 197 17.71 3.56 -4.40
C MET A 197 18.24 3.05 -5.74
N GLN A 198 19.51 3.25 -6.01
CA GLN A 198 20.14 2.84 -7.26
C GLN A 198 20.08 1.32 -7.48
N VAL A 199 20.28 0.51 -6.44
CA VAL A 199 20.17 -0.95 -6.51
C VAL A 199 18.74 -1.36 -6.84
N SER A 200 17.76 -0.80 -6.15
CA SER A 200 16.34 -1.13 -6.37
C SER A 200 15.89 -0.80 -7.79
N LEU A 201 16.29 0.36 -8.33
CA LEU A 201 16.00 0.74 -9.71
C LEU A 201 16.61 -0.23 -10.72
N ARG A 202 17.86 -0.67 -10.52
CA ARG A 202 18.52 -1.64 -11.41
C ARG A 202 17.88 -3.03 -11.34
N LEU A 203 17.36 -3.41 -10.18
CA LEU A 203 16.68 -4.70 -9.99
C LEU A 203 15.23 -4.70 -10.48
N GLN A 204 14.65 -3.54 -10.77
CA GLN A 204 13.25 -3.43 -11.16
C GLN A 204 12.85 -4.31 -12.36
N PRO A 205 13.59 -4.36 -13.49
CA PRO A 205 13.24 -5.23 -14.62
C PRO A 205 13.28 -6.71 -14.24
N LEU A 206 14.27 -7.12 -13.45
CA LEU A 206 14.40 -8.51 -12.97
C LEU A 206 13.23 -8.89 -12.06
N SER A 207 12.89 -8.01 -11.12
CA SER A 207 11.76 -8.23 -10.22
C SER A 207 10.43 -8.29 -11.00
N THR A 208 10.26 -7.44 -12.05
CA THR A 208 9.09 -7.50 -12.94
C THR A 208 8.98 -8.88 -13.59
N ALA A 209 10.07 -9.42 -14.09
CA ALA A 209 10.09 -10.73 -14.72
C ALA A 209 9.82 -11.87 -13.73
N LEU A 210 10.44 -11.83 -12.54
CA LEU A 210 10.30 -12.88 -11.52
C LEU A 210 8.89 -12.95 -10.90
N PHE A 211 8.25 -11.80 -10.70
CA PHE A 211 6.94 -11.71 -10.03
C PHE A 211 5.80 -11.42 -11.00
N ALA A 212 6.02 -11.59 -12.31
CA ALA A 212 4.97 -11.44 -13.32
C ALA A 212 3.84 -12.44 -13.06
N ASN A 213 2.62 -11.93 -12.84
CA ASN A 213 1.45 -12.74 -12.51
C ASN A 213 0.12 -12.09 -12.95
N SER A 214 0.13 -11.32 -14.06
CA SER A 214 -1.06 -10.66 -14.59
C SER A 214 -1.24 -10.87 -16.10
N PRO A 215 -1.33 -12.13 -16.58
CA PRO A 215 -1.43 -12.44 -18.01
C PRO A 215 -2.85 -12.37 -18.57
N PHE A 216 -3.85 -12.05 -17.74
CA PHE A 216 -5.25 -11.95 -18.13
C PHE A 216 -5.82 -10.56 -17.86
N THR A 217 -6.70 -10.11 -18.76
CA THR A 217 -7.50 -8.88 -18.62
C THR A 217 -8.89 -9.16 -19.16
N GLU A 218 -9.92 -8.82 -18.38
CA GLU A 218 -11.32 -8.96 -18.78
C GLU A 218 -11.68 -10.38 -19.26
N GLY A 219 -11.14 -11.38 -18.55
CA GLY A 219 -11.40 -12.80 -18.80
C GLY A 219 -10.62 -13.40 -19.98
N ARG A 220 -9.69 -12.65 -20.60
CA ARG A 220 -8.94 -13.09 -21.78
C ARG A 220 -7.42 -12.98 -21.56
N PRO A 221 -6.60 -13.82 -22.18
CA PRO A 221 -5.16 -13.60 -22.26
C PRO A 221 -4.86 -12.26 -22.93
N ASN A 222 -3.97 -11.46 -22.30
CA ASN A 222 -3.61 -10.13 -22.79
C ASN A 222 -2.26 -10.08 -23.54
N GLY A 223 -1.59 -11.22 -23.71
CA GLY A 223 -0.30 -11.31 -24.38
C GLY A 223 0.91 -10.90 -23.56
N LEU A 224 0.73 -10.50 -22.31
CA LEU A 224 1.78 -10.06 -21.40
C LEU A 224 1.88 -11.02 -20.20
N LEU A 225 3.08 -11.18 -19.63
CA LEU A 225 3.24 -11.86 -18.34
C LEU A 225 2.91 -10.93 -17.18
N SER A 226 3.19 -9.64 -17.35
CA SER A 226 2.92 -8.59 -16.36
C SER A 226 2.18 -7.42 -16.99
N TRP A 227 0.87 -7.53 -17.12
CA TRP A 227 0.03 -6.40 -17.50
C TRP A 227 0.11 -5.25 -16.48
N ARG A 228 0.27 -5.58 -15.19
CA ARG A 228 0.55 -4.57 -14.18
C ARG A 228 1.77 -3.71 -14.51
N GLY A 229 2.82 -4.32 -15.05
CA GLY A 229 4.00 -3.57 -15.51
C GLY A 229 3.68 -2.60 -16.64
N GLU A 230 2.83 -3.00 -17.58
CA GLU A 230 2.38 -2.13 -18.67
C GLU A 230 1.54 -0.95 -18.18
N ILE A 231 0.58 -1.20 -17.28
CA ILE A 231 -0.21 -0.13 -16.64
C ILE A 231 0.68 0.98 -16.09
N TRP A 232 1.78 0.65 -15.41
CA TRP A 232 2.66 1.63 -14.79
C TRP A 232 3.51 2.44 -15.77
N ARG A 233 3.54 2.06 -17.05
CA ARG A 233 4.26 2.83 -18.08
C ARG A 233 3.51 4.06 -18.52
N ASP A 234 2.18 4.08 -18.37
CA ASP A 234 1.34 5.21 -18.77
C ASP A 234 0.21 5.49 -17.77
N THR A 235 0.57 5.69 -16.51
CA THR A 235 -0.35 6.05 -15.43
C THR A 235 -0.38 7.57 -15.19
N ASP A 236 0.73 8.13 -14.77
CA ASP A 236 1.00 9.56 -14.56
C ASP A 236 2.51 9.75 -14.65
N ASN A 237 2.99 10.13 -15.82
CA ASN A 237 4.41 10.15 -16.12
C ASN A 237 5.20 11.26 -15.39
N GLN A 238 4.52 12.19 -14.72
CA GLN A 238 5.17 13.18 -13.86
C GLN A 238 5.52 12.61 -12.49
N ARG A 239 4.67 11.71 -11.95
CA ARG A 239 4.84 11.13 -10.61
C ARG A 239 5.15 9.63 -10.62
N ALA A 240 4.93 8.91 -11.72
CA ALA A 240 5.22 7.48 -11.88
C ALA A 240 6.28 7.25 -12.96
N GLY A 241 7.10 6.19 -12.88
CA GLY A 241 8.12 5.83 -13.87
C GLY A 241 9.55 5.86 -13.32
N LEU A 242 10.53 5.89 -14.22
CA LEU A 242 11.95 5.93 -13.85
C LEU A 242 12.39 7.35 -13.47
N LEU A 243 13.35 7.43 -12.56
CA LEU A 243 14.03 8.66 -12.14
C LEU A 243 15.49 8.60 -12.59
N PRO A 244 15.83 9.00 -13.83
CA PRO A 244 17.20 8.88 -14.33
C PRO A 244 18.23 9.62 -13.47
N PHE A 245 17.88 10.76 -12.88
CA PHE A 245 18.74 11.54 -12.01
C PHE A 245 19.17 10.79 -10.75
N CYS A 246 18.40 9.78 -10.30
CA CYS A 246 18.78 8.95 -9.15
C CYS A 246 20.05 8.11 -9.41
N PHE A 247 20.49 7.96 -10.67
CA PHE A 247 21.72 7.27 -11.03
C PHE A 247 22.96 8.17 -10.97
N SER A 248 22.79 9.47 -10.74
CA SER A 248 23.91 10.38 -10.50
C SER A 248 24.72 9.93 -9.29
N PRO A 249 26.05 10.00 -9.32
CA PRO A 249 26.93 9.75 -8.17
C PRO A 249 26.59 10.65 -6.98
N ASP A 250 26.15 11.89 -7.25
CA ASP A 250 25.90 12.92 -6.25
C ASP A 250 24.41 13.00 -5.83
N PHE A 251 23.56 12.13 -6.37
CA PHE A 251 22.13 12.10 -6.03
C PHE A 251 21.89 12.11 -4.51
N GLY A 252 21.05 13.03 -4.05
CA GLY A 252 20.73 13.21 -2.63
C GLY A 252 19.25 13.54 -2.36
N PHE A 253 18.98 13.90 -1.10
CA PHE A 253 17.65 14.31 -0.68
C PHE A 253 17.20 15.58 -1.39
N ALA A 254 18.13 16.54 -1.61
CA ALA A 254 17.83 17.78 -2.28
C ALA A 254 17.31 17.54 -3.72
N ASP A 255 17.98 16.68 -4.49
CA ASP A 255 17.53 16.37 -5.86
C ASP A 255 16.14 15.73 -5.89
N TYR A 256 15.86 14.87 -4.89
CA TYR A 256 14.53 14.27 -4.78
C TYR A 256 13.47 15.31 -4.42
N VAL A 257 13.76 16.22 -3.50
CA VAL A 257 12.88 17.33 -3.12
C VAL A 257 12.63 18.25 -4.31
N GLU A 258 13.69 18.65 -5.03
CA GLU A 258 13.56 19.50 -6.23
C GLU A 258 12.62 18.90 -7.27
N TRP A 259 12.77 17.59 -7.55
CA TRP A 259 11.84 16.90 -8.43
C TRP A 259 10.42 16.88 -7.85
N ALA A 260 10.26 16.55 -6.58
CA ALA A 260 8.95 16.40 -5.94
C ALA A 260 8.18 17.73 -5.88
N LEU A 261 8.87 18.86 -5.73
CA LEU A 261 8.29 20.21 -5.74
C LEU A 261 7.55 20.53 -7.04
N ASP A 262 7.98 19.96 -8.17
CA ASP A 262 7.44 20.26 -9.49
C ASP A 262 6.41 19.23 -9.98
N VAL A 263 6.15 18.16 -9.21
CA VAL A 263 5.06 17.24 -9.48
C VAL A 263 3.74 17.87 -9.04
N PRO A 264 2.69 17.89 -9.89
CA PRO A 264 1.37 18.38 -9.48
C PRO A 264 0.85 17.66 -8.24
N MET A 265 0.27 18.37 -7.30
CA MET A 265 -0.35 17.77 -6.11
C MET A 265 -1.64 17.04 -6.50
N TYR A 266 -2.16 16.17 -5.65
CA TYR A 266 -3.54 15.71 -5.78
C TYR A 266 -4.48 16.58 -4.97
N PHE A 267 -4.15 16.82 -3.71
CA PHE A 267 -5.02 17.54 -2.78
C PHE A 267 -4.21 18.15 -1.63
N VAL A 268 -4.85 19.04 -0.92
CA VAL A 268 -4.55 19.41 0.47
C VAL A 268 -5.76 19.14 1.35
N ILE A 269 -5.55 19.03 2.66
CA ILE A 269 -6.61 18.76 3.63
C ILE A 269 -6.77 19.98 4.53
N ARG A 270 -8.00 20.55 4.55
CA ARG A 270 -8.36 21.65 5.45
C ARG A 270 -9.71 21.32 6.09
N ASP A 271 -9.82 21.51 7.38
CA ASP A 271 -11.04 21.23 8.15
C ASP A 271 -11.62 19.82 7.90
N GLY A 272 -10.74 18.82 7.73
CA GLY A 272 -11.11 17.43 7.45
C GLY A 272 -11.63 17.19 6.04
N ARG A 273 -11.53 18.17 5.12
CA ARG A 273 -11.98 18.06 3.72
C ARG A 273 -10.79 18.06 2.76
N TYR A 274 -10.92 17.29 1.70
CA TYR A 274 -9.96 17.26 0.59
C TYR A 274 -10.29 18.37 -0.40
N HIS A 275 -9.31 19.21 -0.69
CA HIS A 275 -9.37 20.25 -1.72
C HIS A 275 -8.53 19.82 -2.92
N ASP A 276 -9.12 19.86 -4.12
CA ASP A 276 -8.44 19.51 -5.37
C ASP A 276 -7.32 20.51 -5.68
N MET A 277 -6.09 20.00 -5.78
CA MET A 277 -4.88 20.77 -6.10
C MET A 277 -4.17 20.21 -7.35
N THR A 278 -4.87 19.47 -8.19
CA THR A 278 -4.27 18.79 -9.35
C THR A 278 -3.70 19.72 -10.41
N HIS A 279 -4.06 21.00 -10.37
CA HIS A 279 -3.54 22.06 -11.25
C HIS A 279 -2.32 22.79 -10.65
N MET A 280 -1.92 22.45 -9.41
CA MET A 280 -0.93 23.16 -8.61
C MET A 280 0.25 22.24 -8.26
N THR A 281 1.50 22.76 -8.44
CA THR A 281 2.70 22.09 -7.91
C THR A 281 2.99 22.58 -6.49
N PHE A 282 3.72 21.81 -5.69
CA PHE A 282 4.05 22.20 -4.33
C PHE A 282 4.91 23.48 -4.32
N ARG A 283 5.81 23.64 -5.31
CA ARG A 283 6.60 24.88 -5.48
C ARG A 283 5.74 26.11 -5.67
N ARG A 284 4.73 26.03 -6.51
CA ARG A 284 3.78 27.14 -6.74
C ARG A 284 2.92 27.41 -5.50
N PHE A 285 2.58 26.38 -4.75
CA PHE A 285 1.88 26.51 -3.48
C PHE A 285 2.75 27.26 -2.45
N MET A 286 4.03 26.91 -2.30
CA MET A 286 5.00 27.65 -1.47
C MET A 286 5.16 29.11 -1.92
N ALA A 287 5.07 29.40 -3.20
CA ALA A 287 5.09 30.75 -3.76
C ALA A 287 3.79 31.53 -3.49
N GLY A 288 2.84 30.99 -2.75
CA GLY A 288 1.60 31.65 -2.33
C GLY A 288 0.54 31.73 -3.43
N GLN A 289 0.65 30.95 -4.51
CA GLN A 289 -0.30 31.00 -5.64
C GLN A 289 -1.69 30.40 -5.30
N ALA A 290 -1.81 29.65 -4.21
CA ALA A 290 -3.07 29.04 -3.77
C ALA A 290 -3.72 29.75 -2.58
N ARG A 291 -3.27 30.96 -2.21
CA ARG A 291 -3.76 31.67 -1.02
C ARG A 291 -5.27 31.88 -0.96
N ASN A 292 -5.91 31.99 -2.12
CA ASN A 292 -7.36 32.23 -2.21
C ASN A 292 -8.13 30.99 -2.68
N GLU A 293 -7.46 29.86 -2.89
CA GLU A 293 -8.08 28.66 -3.44
C GLU A 293 -8.49 27.66 -2.37
N VAL A 294 -7.79 27.68 -1.23
CA VAL A 294 -8.07 26.82 -0.08
C VAL A 294 -8.03 27.62 1.21
N PRO A 295 -8.82 27.24 2.22
CA PRO A 295 -8.72 27.83 3.56
C PRO A 295 -7.26 27.76 4.06
N ASP A 296 -6.81 28.83 4.73
CA ASP A 296 -5.42 28.91 5.22
C ASP A 296 -4.40 28.52 4.15
N GLY A 297 -4.45 29.16 2.98
CA GLY A 297 -3.65 28.85 1.79
C GLY A 297 -2.13 28.96 1.99
N VAL A 298 -1.64 28.51 3.15
CA VAL A 298 -0.24 28.38 3.53
C VAL A 298 0.14 26.89 3.53
N PRO A 299 1.21 26.49 2.83
CA PRO A 299 1.66 25.10 2.82
C PRO A 299 2.17 24.67 4.21
N THR A 300 1.85 23.44 4.59
CA THR A 300 2.26 22.85 5.87
C THR A 300 3.13 21.62 5.65
N MET A 301 3.86 21.20 6.69
CA MET A 301 4.61 19.93 6.66
C MET A 301 3.69 18.72 6.49
N GLY A 302 2.44 18.80 6.95
CA GLY A 302 1.42 17.79 6.67
C GLY A 302 1.07 17.71 5.18
N ASP A 303 0.91 18.86 4.51
CA ASP A 303 0.68 18.90 3.06
C ASP A 303 1.86 18.28 2.29
N TRP A 304 3.10 18.61 2.69
CA TRP A 304 4.30 18.04 2.10
C TRP A 304 4.35 16.51 2.28
N ALA A 305 4.15 16.02 3.50
CA ALA A 305 4.13 14.59 3.78
C ALA A 305 3.04 13.85 2.98
N ASN A 306 1.84 14.44 2.88
CA ASN A 306 0.75 13.91 2.08
C ASN A 306 1.10 13.93 0.59
N HIS A 307 1.70 15.00 0.08
CA HIS A 307 2.18 15.08 -1.30
C HIS A 307 3.22 14.00 -1.60
N LEU A 308 4.29 13.89 -0.80
CA LEU A 308 5.29 12.81 -0.93
C LEU A 308 4.67 11.43 -0.93
N SER A 309 3.60 11.25 -0.16
CA SER A 309 2.89 9.99 -0.07
C SER A 309 2.24 9.56 -1.39
N THR A 310 1.98 10.48 -2.29
CA THR A 310 1.38 10.23 -3.59
C THR A 310 2.43 9.99 -4.69
N LEU A 311 3.70 10.29 -4.44
CA LEU A 311 4.79 10.15 -5.40
C LEU A 311 5.23 8.69 -5.49
N ARG A 312 4.78 8.00 -6.54
CA ARG A 312 4.86 6.54 -6.66
C ARG A 312 5.81 6.05 -7.76
N ARG A 313 6.78 6.84 -8.20
CA ARG A 313 7.74 6.39 -9.25
C ARG A 313 8.47 5.08 -8.91
N TRP A 314 8.38 4.64 -7.64
CA TRP A 314 9.02 3.45 -7.06
C TRP A 314 8.09 2.27 -6.85
N ARG A 315 6.76 2.48 -6.85
CA ARG A 315 5.81 1.46 -6.43
C ARG A 315 5.56 0.35 -7.42
N SER A 316 6.13 0.40 -8.61
CA SER A 316 5.81 -0.66 -9.56
C SER A 316 6.39 -2.01 -9.18
N MET A 317 7.47 -2.07 -8.40
CA MET A 317 8.01 -3.36 -7.90
C MET A 317 9.04 -3.18 -6.80
N ALA A 318 8.79 -3.79 -5.66
CA ALA A 318 9.71 -4.08 -4.56
C ALA A 318 10.43 -2.89 -3.90
N ALA A 319 10.47 -2.92 -2.57
CA ALA A 319 11.30 -2.11 -1.69
C ALA A 319 11.07 -0.60 -1.79
N HIS A 320 10.08 -0.09 -1.07
CA HIS A 320 10.00 1.33 -0.77
C HIS A 320 11.08 1.68 0.25
N LEU A 321 12.03 2.52 -0.16
CA LEU A 321 12.91 3.22 0.76
C LEU A 321 12.12 4.38 1.36
N ARG A 322 11.25 4.08 2.30
CA ARG A 322 10.64 5.08 3.17
C ARG A 322 11.17 4.88 4.57
N PRO A 323 11.52 5.94 5.27
CA PRO A 323 11.66 5.85 6.70
C PRO A 323 10.31 5.38 7.27
N SER A 324 10.28 4.28 8.01
CA SER A 324 9.07 3.78 8.68
C SER A 324 8.52 4.77 9.71
N GLY A 325 9.17 5.91 9.93
CA GLY A 325 8.77 7.00 10.81
C GLY A 325 8.06 8.18 10.13
N LEU A 326 7.99 8.22 8.79
CA LEU A 326 7.18 9.22 8.06
C LEU A 326 5.68 8.89 8.04
N LEU A 327 5.28 7.70 8.48
CA LEU A 327 3.91 7.42 8.91
C LEU A 327 3.78 8.06 10.30
N GLY A 328 3.19 9.26 10.36
CA GLY A 328 3.16 10.12 11.51
C GLY A 328 3.00 9.38 12.84
N ARG A 329 3.92 9.60 13.75
CA ARG A 329 3.67 9.34 15.17
C ARG A 329 2.44 10.18 15.53
N PRO A 330 1.40 9.61 16.13
CA PRO A 330 0.38 10.43 16.75
C PRO A 330 1.10 11.26 17.82
N SER A 331 1.08 12.58 17.67
CA SER A 331 1.41 13.46 18.78
C SER A 331 0.36 13.20 19.86
N LEU A 332 0.69 12.36 20.82
CA LEU A 332 -0.04 12.28 22.08
C LEU A 332 0.13 13.63 22.76
N ARG A 333 -0.72 14.60 22.41
CA ARG A 333 -0.99 15.73 23.30
C ARG A 333 -1.59 15.08 24.54
N ARG A 334 -0.79 15.02 25.61
CA ARG A 334 -1.30 14.85 26.97
C ARG A 334 -2.23 16.02 27.21
N GLY A 335 -3.52 15.78 27.02
CA GLY A 335 -4.56 16.64 27.53
C GLY A 335 -4.37 16.68 29.03
N SER A 336 -4.10 17.86 29.57
CA SER A 336 -4.10 18.11 31.00
C SER A 336 -5.48 17.75 31.55
N ALA A 337 -5.62 16.54 32.09
CA ALA A 337 -6.78 16.18 32.88
C ALA A 337 -6.72 17.01 34.17
N ARG A 338 -7.54 18.03 34.25
CA ARG A 338 -7.88 18.71 35.51
C ARG A 338 -8.42 17.64 36.45
N ARG A 339 -7.76 17.52 37.62
CA ARG A 339 -8.21 16.71 38.74
C ARG A 339 -9.57 17.25 39.22
N GLY A 340 -10.61 16.46 39.01
CA GLY A 340 -11.83 16.51 39.77
C GLY A 340 -11.77 15.38 40.78
N ARG A 341 -11.72 15.75 42.10
CA ARG A 341 -11.91 14.83 43.21
C ARG A 341 -13.40 14.51 43.25
N ASP A 342 -13.75 13.26 43.48
CA ASP A 342 -14.53 12.71 44.58
C ASP A 342 -15.23 11.41 44.22
N ALA A 343 -15.22 10.58 45.25
CA ALA A 343 -16.15 9.52 45.62
C ALA A 343 -15.66 8.08 45.49
N ASP A 344 -15.14 7.64 46.61
CA ASP A 344 -15.17 6.26 47.10
C ASP A 344 -16.51 5.55 46.82
N ARG A 345 -16.45 4.34 46.29
CA ARG A 345 -17.30 3.22 46.72
C ARG A 345 -16.63 1.89 46.48
N ARG A 346 -16.23 1.31 47.58
CA ARG A 346 -15.93 -0.12 47.73
C ARG A 346 -17.19 -0.92 47.38
N LEU A 347 -17.02 -2.00 46.62
CA LEU A 347 -17.91 -3.14 46.68
C LEU A 347 -17.06 -4.42 46.67
N GLU A 348 -17.31 -5.18 47.67
CA GLU A 348 -16.59 -6.36 48.09
C GLU A 348 -16.80 -7.58 47.19
N LEU A 349 -15.75 -8.40 47.12
CA LEU A 349 -15.74 -9.74 46.58
C LEU A 349 -16.35 -10.72 47.57
N SER A 350 -17.29 -11.56 47.15
CA SER A 350 -17.50 -12.90 47.68
C SER A 350 -17.96 -13.76 46.52
N GLY A 351 -17.29 -14.75 46.03
CA GLY A 351 -16.90 -15.99 46.66
C GLY A 351 -17.83 -17.09 46.17
N SER A 352 -17.42 -17.93 45.24
CA SER A 352 -17.52 -19.37 45.43
C SER A 352 -17.00 -20.15 44.20
N ALA A 353 -15.99 -20.93 44.48
CA ALA A 353 -15.56 -22.04 43.64
C ALA A 353 -16.43 -23.26 43.94
N ARG A 354 -16.75 -24.08 42.93
CA ARG A 354 -16.63 -25.54 42.96
C ARG A 354 -17.21 -26.25 41.71
N HIS A 355 -16.34 -27.09 41.16
CA HIS A 355 -16.57 -28.42 40.56
C HIS A 355 -17.40 -28.56 39.27
N ALA A 356 -16.69 -28.96 38.20
CA ALA A 356 -16.95 -30.26 37.56
C ALA A 356 -15.79 -30.67 36.63
N ARG A 357 -15.01 -31.67 37.10
CA ARG A 357 -14.19 -32.54 36.21
C ARG A 357 -15.13 -33.58 35.61
N ARG A 358 -15.01 -33.87 34.33
CA ARG A 358 -14.96 -35.20 33.68
C ARG A 358 -15.11 -35.08 32.18
N GLY A 359 -14.26 -35.82 31.44
CA GLY A 359 -14.50 -36.22 30.05
C GLY A 359 -13.26 -36.18 29.19
N ALA A 360 -12.27 -37.05 29.41
CA ALA A 360 -11.18 -37.29 28.49
C ALA A 360 -11.67 -38.19 27.36
N GLY A 361 -11.73 -37.67 26.13
CA GLY A 361 -11.90 -38.43 24.88
C GLY A 361 -10.64 -38.32 24.03
N ARG A 362 -9.82 -39.38 24.03
CA ARG A 362 -8.67 -39.51 23.13
C ARG A 362 -9.17 -39.86 21.73
N GLY A 363 -9.17 -38.90 20.82
CA GLY A 363 -9.34 -39.10 19.39
C GLY A 363 -7.99 -39.24 18.70
N ALA A 364 -7.68 -40.45 18.25
CA ALA A 364 -6.47 -40.78 17.52
C ALA A 364 -6.46 -40.10 16.14
N TRP A 365 -5.47 -39.27 15.91
CA TRP A 365 -5.16 -38.74 14.57
C TRP A 365 -4.52 -39.85 13.73
N ARG A 366 -5.23 -40.30 12.70
CA ARG A 366 -4.64 -41.14 11.66
C ARG A 366 -3.67 -40.29 10.83
N ALA A 367 -2.42 -40.73 10.75
CA ALA A 367 -1.38 -40.19 9.89
C ALA A 367 -1.75 -40.43 8.42
N VAL A 368 -1.70 -39.36 7.61
CA VAL A 368 -1.76 -39.43 6.14
C VAL A 368 -0.42 -39.93 5.63
N PRO A 369 -0.35 -40.95 4.72
CA PRO A 369 0.92 -41.46 4.21
C PRO A 369 1.62 -40.38 3.36
N GLN A 370 2.92 -40.21 3.59
CA GLN A 370 3.84 -39.45 2.75
C GLN A 370 4.06 -40.19 1.40
N PRO A 371 4.07 -39.48 0.26
CA PRO A 371 4.44 -40.12 -1.00
C PRO A 371 5.94 -40.42 -1.01
N GLY A 372 6.28 -41.66 -1.39
CA GLY A 372 7.63 -42.17 -1.51
C GLY A 372 8.45 -41.46 -2.60
N PRO A 373 9.80 -41.65 -2.63
CA PRO A 373 10.67 -40.88 -3.52
C PRO A 373 10.49 -41.31 -4.98
N ALA A 374 10.22 -40.30 -5.83
CA ALA A 374 10.16 -40.47 -7.26
C ALA A 374 11.54 -40.85 -7.86
N ARG A 375 11.56 -41.91 -8.63
CA ARG A 375 12.74 -42.40 -9.35
C ARG A 375 13.28 -41.35 -10.33
N ARG A 376 14.59 -41.11 -10.27
CA ARG A 376 15.34 -40.35 -11.27
C ARG A 376 15.26 -41.07 -12.63
N GLY A 377 14.83 -40.37 -13.65
CA GLY A 377 14.89 -40.83 -15.02
C GLY A 377 14.60 -39.73 -16.02
N ALA A 378 15.55 -39.56 -16.93
CA ALA A 378 15.51 -38.86 -18.20
C ALA A 378 15.94 -37.36 -18.20
N ARG A 379 17.19 -37.21 -18.62
CA ARG A 379 17.76 -35.98 -19.17
C ARG A 379 16.97 -35.54 -20.40
N SER A 380 16.48 -34.32 -20.42
CA SER A 380 16.02 -33.69 -21.65
C SER A 380 16.96 -32.54 -21.99
N ALA A 381 17.63 -32.67 -23.13
CA ALA A 381 18.57 -31.70 -23.65
C ALA A 381 17.82 -30.46 -24.17
N CYS A 382 18.30 -29.32 -23.77
CA CYS A 382 17.86 -28.02 -24.29
C CYS A 382 18.52 -27.82 -25.67
N HIS A 383 17.74 -27.96 -26.76
CA HIS A 383 18.19 -27.60 -28.12
C HIS A 383 18.05 -26.09 -28.29
N ILE A 384 19.20 -25.41 -28.32
CA ILE A 384 19.30 -24.02 -28.80
C ILE A 384 19.23 -24.08 -30.34
N ALA A 385 18.13 -23.61 -30.90
CA ALA A 385 18.01 -23.43 -32.34
C ALA A 385 18.87 -22.27 -32.81
N ARG A 386 19.93 -22.55 -33.54
CA ARG A 386 20.73 -21.58 -34.31
C ARG A 386 19.90 -21.09 -35.50
N ARG A 387 19.72 -19.78 -35.66
CA ARG A 387 19.23 -19.16 -36.90
C ARG A 387 20.32 -19.21 -37.96
N PRO A 388 20.00 -19.49 -39.25
CA PRO A 388 20.95 -19.36 -40.36
C PRO A 388 21.21 -17.90 -40.69
N GLN A 389 22.49 -17.57 -40.88
CA GLN A 389 22.97 -16.36 -41.53
C GLN A 389 22.78 -16.47 -43.04
N GLY A 390 22.35 -15.44 -43.70
CA GLY A 390 22.48 -15.29 -45.15
C GLY A 390 21.44 -14.43 -45.80
N ALA A 391 21.78 -13.21 -46.17
CA ALA A 391 21.81 -12.59 -47.47
C ALA A 391 21.82 -11.06 -47.31
N GLY A 392 22.83 -10.42 -47.83
CA GLY A 392 23.02 -8.98 -47.86
C GLY A 392 22.11 -8.28 -48.89
N PRO A 393 22.00 -6.94 -48.80
CA PRO A 393 21.10 -6.17 -49.64
C PRO A 393 21.71 -5.92 -51.02
N GLN A 394 20.89 -6.14 -52.07
CA GLN A 394 21.13 -5.60 -53.41
C GLN A 394 20.50 -4.21 -53.53
N GLU A 395 21.26 -3.23 -53.99
CA GLU A 395 20.80 -1.90 -54.37
C GLU A 395 20.02 -1.97 -55.72
N PRO A 396 19.03 -1.12 -55.91
CA PRO A 396 18.38 -0.95 -57.21
C PRO A 396 19.03 0.16 -58.04
N ARG A 397 19.16 -0.10 -59.31
CA ARG A 397 19.37 0.94 -60.35
C ARG A 397 18.09 1.71 -60.59
#